data_900ba71d9c1627481d5e913427b64952
#
_entry.id   900ba71d9c1627481d5e913427b64952
#
_cell.length_a   1.000
_cell.length_b   1.000
_cell.length_c   1.000
_cell.angle_alpha   90.00
_cell.angle_beta   90.00
_cell.angle_gamma   90.00
#
_symmetry.space_group_name_H-M   'P 1'
#
loop_
_entity.id
_entity.type
_entity.pdbx_description
1 polymer ?
#
loop_
_entity_poly.entity_id
_entity_poly.type
_entity_poly.pdbx_seq_one_letter_code
_entity_poly.pdbx_strand_id
1 'polypeptide(L)'
;MKMTRIRCFWLYTILLIVLTMIPYFIGFESHGSGSVFTGFVFGVEDGNSYIAKMRLGLSGDWLFRTPYSSEPQRGVLAFLPYILLGKLAGGTELHLQLVLLFHLFRAAVIPLGVWATYQFADYFLGDDLWSAWATVLGTIGSGLGWLVFLFDGGVFEGSMPLGFISPETFGFLAYYGLPHLILARALLLLGLRWYLDSADRAGAGWKAGLAFALLGFTQPLAMVPAYAVMGVHQLLYLVRSGPRSIRAWRVEWLPGTIKLMAVSAPVFVYFLITFSCDPFLKLWTDQNLILSPSPAHYLVAYGLVFPFVLIGMFQAWSSDHRAWLLPFGWVLILPILAYAPYNLQRRLPEGGWIALVVLAAFGISSLPVRPKVTSIIRIAIVIVLLITPMLLIYGGVEVAGAGHFPAFRDSKEIAAFGWLQEHADKDSVVLASFQTGNAIPAWAPVHVVIGHGPETANLAELQQKVTAYYTGQMSKSEREVFLESQGVDYVFIGPREMLNSAEGELEMGDLQLMYHQGDYSIFRVVDR
;
A
#
# COMPACT_ATOMS: atom_id res chain seq x y z
N MET A 1 -12.01 -29.34 0.42
CA MET A 1 -10.60 -29.37 -0.05
C MET A 1 -9.97 -30.69 0.38
N LYS A 2 -9.32 -31.47 -0.52
CA LYS A 2 -8.66 -32.73 -0.13
C LYS A 2 -7.54 -32.44 0.86
N MET A 3 -7.27 -33.36 1.81
CA MET A 3 -6.28 -33.18 2.89
C MET A 3 -4.88 -32.74 2.39
N THR A 4 -4.46 -33.22 1.20
CA THR A 4 -3.22 -32.81 0.56
C THR A 4 -3.21 -31.32 0.15
N ARG A 5 -4.33 -30.80 -0.42
CA ARG A 5 -4.47 -29.40 -0.79
C ARG A 5 -4.36 -28.46 0.42
N ILE A 6 -4.99 -28.84 1.54
CA ILE A 6 -4.94 -28.09 2.81
C ILE A 6 -3.49 -28.00 3.30
N ARG A 7 -2.74 -29.12 3.26
CA ARG A 7 -1.34 -29.17 3.68
C ARG A 7 -0.47 -28.27 2.80
N CYS A 8 -0.59 -28.36 1.46
CA CYS A 8 0.17 -27.53 0.54
C CYS A 8 -0.15 -26.04 0.73
N PHE A 9 -1.41 -25.68 0.94
CA PHE A 9 -1.84 -24.31 1.22
C PHE A 9 -1.15 -23.76 2.48
N TRP A 10 -1.20 -24.48 3.59
CA TRP A 10 -0.60 -24.02 4.83
C TRP A 10 0.91 -24.01 4.76
N LEU A 11 1.53 -25.00 4.11
CA LEU A 11 2.98 -25.02 3.92
C LEU A 11 3.45 -23.78 3.13
N TYR A 12 2.79 -23.48 2.02
CA TYR A 12 3.10 -22.28 1.22
C TYR A 12 2.88 -20.99 2.00
N THR A 13 1.77 -20.88 2.70
CA THR A 13 1.41 -19.68 3.47
C THR A 13 2.39 -19.44 4.62
N ILE A 14 2.75 -20.49 5.37
CA ILE A 14 3.74 -20.41 6.45
C ILE A 14 5.11 -20.04 5.89
N LEU A 15 5.53 -20.65 4.78
CA LEU A 15 6.78 -20.30 4.11
C LEU A 15 6.81 -18.83 3.71
N LEU A 16 5.72 -18.32 3.15
CA LEU A 16 5.62 -16.91 2.75
C LEU A 16 5.68 -15.97 3.96
N ILE A 17 4.98 -16.30 5.05
CA ILE A 17 5.07 -15.53 6.31
C ILE A 17 6.52 -15.53 6.81
N VAL A 18 7.16 -16.70 6.92
CA VAL A 18 8.54 -16.81 7.42
C VAL A 18 9.51 -16.00 6.55
N LEU A 19 9.49 -16.19 5.23
CA LEU A 19 10.38 -15.49 4.31
C LEU A 19 10.24 -13.97 4.41
N THR A 20 9.01 -13.47 4.48
CA THR A 20 8.75 -12.03 4.57
C THR A 20 9.01 -11.46 5.97
N MET A 21 9.13 -12.30 7.02
CA MET A 21 9.46 -11.88 8.39
C MET A 21 10.96 -11.84 8.67
N ILE A 22 11.79 -12.56 7.90
CA ILE A 22 13.24 -12.66 8.16
C ILE A 22 13.91 -11.28 8.32
N PRO A 23 13.76 -10.29 7.39
CA PRO A 23 14.42 -9.01 7.54
C PRO A 23 13.96 -8.23 8.79
N TYR A 24 12.69 -8.33 9.14
CA TYR A 24 12.15 -7.64 10.33
C TYR A 24 12.69 -8.28 11.61
N PHE A 25 12.77 -9.61 11.67
CA PHE A 25 13.37 -10.30 12.81
C PHE A 25 14.84 -9.91 13.00
N ILE A 26 15.62 -9.88 11.91
CA ILE A 26 17.02 -9.42 11.94
C ILE A 26 17.08 -7.96 12.45
N GLY A 27 16.17 -7.07 11.99
CA GLY A 27 16.12 -5.69 12.45
C GLY A 27 15.88 -5.57 13.96
N PHE A 28 15.00 -6.40 14.54
CA PHE A 28 14.80 -6.44 15.99
C PHE A 28 16.00 -6.99 16.75
N GLU A 29 16.70 -7.98 16.21
CA GLU A 29 17.91 -8.55 16.82
C GLU A 29 19.13 -7.63 16.68
N SER A 30 19.19 -6.81 15.64
CA SER A 30 20.29 -5.87 15.36
C SER A 30 20.26 -4.61 16.23
N HIS A 31 19.42 -4.56 17.27
CA HIS A 31 19.40 -3.49 18.25
C HIS A 31 20.77 -3.32 18.91
N GLY A 32 21.43 -2.18 18.67
CA GLY A 32 22.66 -1.78 19.36
C GLY A 32 22.38 -0.91 20.58
N SER A 33 23.37 -0.72 21.46
CA SER A 33 23.24 0.14 22.65
C SER A 33 22.95 1.62 22.32
N GLY A 34 23.06 2.04 21.06
CA GLY A 34 22.86 3.43 20.61
C GLY A 34 21.81 3.60 19.53
N SER A 35 21.17 2.54 19.01
CA SER A 35 20.19 2.62 17.92
C SER A 35 18.96 1.78 18.17
N VAL A 36 17.81 2.27 17.74
CA VAL A 36 16.50 1.63 17.88
C VAL A 36 15.92 1.34 16.51
N PHE A 37 15.51 0.09 16.26
CA PHE A 37 14.83 -0.31 15.04
C PHE A 37 13.41 0.25 15.01
N THR A 38 13.04 0.90 13.90
CA THR A 38 11.71 1.52 13.74
C THR A 38 10.58 0.53 13.50
N GLY A 39 10.91 -0.75 13.23
CA GLY A 39 9.96 -1.78 12.84
C GLY A 39 9.81 -1.97 11.33
N PHE A 40 10.52 -1.20 10.51
CA PHE A 40 10.40 -1.23 9.05
C PHE A 40 11.75 -1.27 8.35
N VAL A 41 11.89 -2.18 7.38
CA VAL A 41 13.09 -2.30 6.50
C VAL A 41 12.80 -1.80 5.08
N PHE A 42 11.53 -1.61 4.76
CA PHE A 42 11.03 -1.13 3.47
C PHE A 42 9.92 -0.12 3.70
N GLY A 43 9.92 0.99 2.96
CA GLY A 43 8.90 2.03 3.07
C GLY A 43 8.77 2.60 4.50
N VAL A 44 9.90 2.95 5.14
CA VAL A 44 9.92 3.42 6.55
C VAL A 44 9.03 4.65 6.75
N GLU A 45 8.99 5.56 5.78
CA GLU A 45 8.13 6.75 5.80
C GLU A 45 6.65 6.36 5.88
N ASP A 46 6.21 5.46 4.99
CA ASP A 46 4.85 4.91 5.02
C ASP A 46 4.58 4.11 6.30
N GLY A 47 5.56 3.33 6.76
CA GLY A 47 5.49 2.54 8.00
C GLY A 47 5.19 3.43 9.21
N ASN A 48 5.94 4.52 9.38
CA ASN A 48 5.69 5.51 10.43
C ASN A 48 4.27 6.11 10.31
N SER A 49 3.83 6.40 9.09
CA SER A 49 2.46 6.91 8.84
C SER A 49 1.39 5.89 9.25
N TYR A 50 1.60 4.58 9.02
CA TYR A 50 0.64 3.56 9.50
C TYR A 50 0.62 3.46 11.02
N ILE A 51 1.78 3.51 11.69
CA ILE A 51 1.85 3.54 13.16
C ILE A 51 1.18 4.80 13.72
N ALA A 52 1.39 5.97 13.10
CA ALA A 52 0.72 7.21 13.49
C ALA A 52 -0.81 7.10 13.38
N LYS A 53 -1.33 6.45 12.32
CA LYS A 53 -2.77 6.15 12.19
C LYS A 53 -3.28 5.18 13.28
N MET A 54 -2.46 4.20 13.66
CA MET A 54 -2.78 3.33 14.79
C MET A 54 -2.81 4.10 16.11
N ARG A 55 -1.93 5.11 16.29
CA ARG A 55 -1.96 5.98 17.47
C ARG A 55 -3.26 6.78 17.59
N LEU A 56 -3.86 7.22 16.48
CA LEU A 56 -5.20 7.85 16.55
C LEU A 56 -6.21 6.88 17.20
N GLY A 57 -6.19 5.61 16.78
CA GLY A 57 -7.04 4.58 17.39
C GLY A 57 -6.76 4.35 18.87
N LEU A 58 -5.48 4.28 19.26
CA LEU A 58 -5.03 4.18 20.65
C LEU A 58 -5.53 5.37 21.50
N SER A 59 -5.50 6.59 20.93
CA SER A 59 -6.00 7.81 21.58
C SER A 59 -7.54 7.92 21.61
N GLY A 60 -8.28 6.89 21.14
CA GLY A 60 -9.74 6.83 21.17
C GLY A 60 -10.45 7.30 19.90
N ASP A 61 -9.74 7.85 18.92
CA ASP A 61 -10.34 8.34 17.68
C ASP A 61 -10.95 7.20 16.83
N TRP A 62 -12.00 7.54 16.09
CA TRP A 62 -12.65 6.68 15.09
C TRP A 62 -12.49 7.23 13.68
N LEU A 63 -12.21 8.53 13.57
CA LEU A 63 -12.07 9.23 12.31
C LEU A 63 -10.60 9.58 12.10
N PHE A 64 -10.16 9.42 10.88
CA PHE A 64 -8.82 9.79 10.46
C PHE A 64 -8.68 11.30 10.31
N ARG A 65 -7.65 11.86 10.89
CA ARG A 65 -7.02 13.15 10.61
C ARG A 65 -5.53 12.88 10.50
N THR A 66 -4.85 13.42 9.48
CA THR A 66 -3.41 13.17 9.41
C THR A 66 -2.66 13.97 10.47
N PRO A 67 -1.72 13.35 11.20
CA PRO A 67 -0.86 14.08 12.10
C PRO A 67 0.32 14.79 11.40
N TYR A 68 0.43 14.64 10.07
CA TYR A 68 1.51 15.23 9.26
C TYR A 68 1.17 16.60 8.66
N SER A 69 0.23 17.30 9.26
CA SER A 69 -0.13 18.66 8.88
C SER A 69 -0.69 19.41 10.07
N SER A 70 -0.32 20.68 10.19
CA SER A 70 -0.86 21.66 11.14
C SER A 70 -2.19 22.27 10.67
N GLU A 71 -2.55 22.08 9.40
CA GLU A 71 -3.77 22.63 8.81
C GLU A 71 -5.05 22.03 9.45
N PRO A 72 -6.11 22.84 9.62
CA PRO A 72 -7.38 22.37 10.15
C PRO A 72 -7.99 21.25 9.27
N GLN A 73 -8.40 20.16 9.90
CA GLN A 73 -8.92 18.97 9.21
C GLN A 73 -10.25 18.51 9.78
N ARG A 74 -11.12 18.02 8.92
CA ARG A 74 -12.30 17.26 9.33
C ARG A 74 -11.94 15.78 9.45
N GLY A 75 -12.46 15.10 10.48
CA GLY A 75 -12.29 13.65 10.61
C GLY A 75 -13.09 12.89 9.55
N VAL A 76 -12.46 11.87 8.92
CA VAL A 76 -13.07 11.05 7.86
C VAL A 76 -12.92 9.56 8.14
N LEU A 77 -13.84 8.73 7.65
CA LEU A 77 -13.77 7.26 7.77
C LEU A 77 -12.76 6.69 6.76
N ALA A 78 -11.48 6.96 6.98
CA ALA A 78 -10.40 6.41 6.17
C ALA A 78 -9.40 5.64 7.05
N PHE A 79 -8.58 4.78 6.44
CA PHE A 79 -7.55 3.98 7.12
C PHE A 79 -8.08 3.15 8.31
N LEU A 80 -9.34 2.77 8.25
CA LEU A 80 -10.06 2.10 9.33
C LEU A 80 -9.33 0.86 9.88
N PRO A 81 -8.68 -0.02 9.09
CA PRO A 81 -7.93 -1.14 9.63
C PRO A 81 -6.86 -0.74 10.65
N TYR A 82 -6.10 0.34 10.39
CA TYR A 82 -5.05 0.82 11.28
C TYR A 82 -5.61 1.46 12.54
N ILE A 83 -6.65 2.28 12.43
CA ILE A 83 -7.33 2.88 13.58
C ILE A 83 -7.88 1.78 14.51
N LEU A 84 -8.50 0.73 13.96
CA LEU A 84 -9.02 -0.39 14.74
C LEU A 84 -7.90 -1.19 15.43
N LEU A 85 -6.78 -1.44 14.75
CA LEU A 85 -5.62 -2.10 15.36
C LEU A 85 -5.05 -1.30 16.53
N GLY A 86 -4.97 0.02 16.39
CA GLY A 86 -4.49 0.90 17.45
C GLY A 86 -5.30 0.82 18.74
N LYS A 87 -6.61 0.55 18.65
CA LYS A 87 -7.48 0.37 19.83
C LYS A 87 -7.16 -0.89 20.65
N LEU A 88 -6.32 -1.79 20.13
CA LEU A 88 -5.89 -3.00 20.85
C LEU A 88 -4.62 -2.79 21.68
N ALA A 89 -3.91 -1.67 21.50
CA ALA A 89 -2.70 -1.34 22.25
C ALA A 89 -3.04 -0.59 23.56
N GLY A 90 -2.17 -0.72 24.57
CA GLY A 90 -2.32 0.00 25.84
C GLY A 90 -1.20 -0.28 26.82
N GLY A 91 -1.07 0.56 27.86
CA GLY A 91 -0.03 0.43 28.87
C GLY A 91 1.30 1.04 28.44
N THR A 92 2.39 0.31 28.67
CA THR A 92 3.78 0.75 28.39
C THR A 92 4.25 0.26 27.02
N GLU A 93 5.41 0.73 26.55
CA GLU A 93 6.04 0.32 25.28
C GLU A 93 5.10 0.42 24.07
N LEU A 94 4.34 1.51 23.98
CA LEU A 94 3.24 1.67 23.04
C LEU A 94 3.70 1.56 21.58
N HIS A 95 4.86 2.14 21.21
CA HIS A 95 5.36 2.06 19.85
C HIS A 95 5.65 0.60 19.43
N LEU A 96 6.35 -0.16 20.30
CA LEU A 96 6.64 -1.57 20.05
C LEU A 96 5.35 -2.39 19.89
N GLN A 97 4.36 -2.16 20.76
CA GLN A 97 3.05 -2.83 20.65
C GLN A 97 2.37 -2.55 19.31
N LEU A 98 2.37 -1.29 18.86
CA LEU A 98 1.77 -0.92 17.58
C LEU A 98 2.51 -1.57 16.40
N VAL A 99 3.84 -1.60 16.43
CA VAL A 99 4.65 -2.29 15.41
C VAL A 99 4.37 -3.80 15.40
N LEU A 100 4.30 -4.44 16.57
CA LEU A 100 3.96 -5.86 16.67
C LEU A 100 2.54 -6.14 16.16
N LEU A 101 1.55 -5.32 16.51
CA LEU A 101 0.17 -5.42 16.00
C LEU A 101 0.11 -5.25 14.47
N PHE A 102 0.91 -4.34 13.91
CA PHE A 102 1.04 -4.18 12.47
C PHE A 102 1.55 -5.46 11.79
N HIS A 103 2.62 -6.06 12.32
CA HIS A 103 3.17 -7.29 11.76
C HIS A 103 2.28 -8.51 12.00
N LEU A 104 1.58 -8.59 13.13
CA LEU A 104 0.56 -9.62 13.38
C LEU A 104 -0.61 -9.49 12.39
N PHE A 105 -1.07 -8.27 12.13
CA PHE A 105 -2.07 -8.04 11.09
C PHE A 105 -1.57 -8.50 9.72
N ARG A 106 -0.30 -8.18 9.36
CA ARG A 106 0.30 -8.66 8.12
C ARG A 106 0.33 -10.18 8.05
N ALA A 107 0.79 -10.86 9.11
CA ALA A 107 0.81 -12.32 9.17
C ALA A 107 -0.60 -12.92 9.10
N ALA A 108 -1.61 -12.27 9.68
CA ALA A 108 -3.01 -12.73 9.68
C ALA A 108 -3.69 -12.58 8.31
N VAL A 109 -3.37 -11.54 7.53
CA VAL A 109 -4.00 -11.32 6.21
C VAL A 109 -3.31 -12.08 5.08
N ILE A 110 -2.07 -12.55 5.25
CA ILE A 110 -1.36 -13.38 4.25
C ILE A 110 -2.16 -14.64 3.88
N PRO A 111 -2.65 -15.48 4.82
CA PRO A 111 -3.49 -16.64 4.51
C PRO A 111 -4.73 -16.26 3.71
N LEU A 112 -5.38 -15.15 4.06
CA LEU A 112 -6.57 -14.66 3.35
C LEU A 112 -6.24 -14.27 1.91
N GLY A 113 -5.12 -13.54 1.69
CA GLY A 113 -4.66 -13.14 0.36
C GLY A 113 -4.31 -14.34 -0.53
N VAL A 114 -3.58 -15.32 0.01
CA VAL A 114 -3.26 -16.58 -0.68
C VAL A 114 -4.52 -17.35 -1.04
N TRP A 115 -5.44 -17.49 -0.07
CA TRP A 115 -6.71 -18.19 -0.28
C TRP A 115 -7.58 -17.49 -1.33
N ALA A 116 -7.72 -16.16 -1.26
CA ALA A 116 -8.51 -15.40 -2.22
C ALA A 116 -7.95 -15.52 -3.65
N THR A 117 -6.63 -15.44 -3.79
CA THR A 117 -5.94 -15.62 -5.08
C THR A 117 -6.16 -17.03 -5.62
N TYR A 118 -6.06 -18.06 -4.76
CA TYR A 118 -6.33 -19.44 -5.15
C TYR A 118 -7.79 -19.63 -5.58
N GLN A 119 -8.75 -19.14 -4.80
CA GLN A 119 -10.18 -19.24 -5.11
C GLN A 119 -10.55 -18.55 -6.43
N PHE A 120 -9.91 -17.42 -6.71
CA PHE A 120 -10.10 -16.72 -7.98
C PHE A 120 -9.51 -17.50 -9.15
N ALA A 121 -8.27 -17.98 -9.03
CA ALA A 121 -7.61 -18.76 -10.06
C ALA A 121 -8.33 -20.10 -10.33
N ASP A 122 -8.71 -20.83 -9.29
CA ASP A 122 -9.37 -22.13 -9.36
C ASP A 122 -10.76 -22.06 -10.01
N TYR A 123 -11.43 -20.91 -9.86
CA TYR A 123 -12.72 -20.67 -10.53
C TYR A 123 -12.63 -20.78 -12.05
N PHE A 124 -11.53 -20.30 -12.63
CA PHE A 124 -11.30 -20.30 -14.07
C PHE A 124 -10.58 -21.57 -14.54
N LEU A 125 -9.55 -21.98 -13.81
CA LEU A 125 -8.64 -23.02 -14.28
C LEU A 125 -9.14 -24.43 -13.95
N GLY A 126 -9.83 -24.60 -12.81
CA GLY A 126 -10.41 -25.89 -12.40
C GLY A 126 -9.40 -27.02 -12.17
N ASP A 127 -8.10 -26.74 -12.29
CA ASP A 127 -6.98 -27.67 -12.11
C ASP A 127 -6.08 -27.20 -10.97
N ASP A 128 -5.80 -28.10 -10.03
CA ASP A 128 -5.06 -27.79 -8.80
C ASP A 128 -3.66 -27.24 -9.07
N LEU A 129 -3.00 -27.81 -10.06
CA LEU A 129 -1.61 -27.49 -10.36
C LEU A 129 -1.50 -26.10 -11.01
N TRP A 130 -2.42 -25.80 -11.93
CA TRP A 130 -2.47 -24.49 -12.60
C TRP A 130 -2.99 -23.40 -11.64
N SER A 131 -3.97 -23.73 -10.80
CA SER A 131 -4.48 -22.81 -9.75
C SER A 131 -3.40 -22.49 -8.71
N ALA A 132 -2.61 -23.49 -8.29
CA ALA A 132 -1.47 -23.28 -7.39
C ALA A 132 -0.36 -22.45 -8.07
N TRP A 133 -0.03 -22.73 -9.32
CA TRP A 133 0.96 -21.97 -10.09
C TRP A 133 0.54 -20.49 -10.22
N ALA A 134 -0.71 -20.25 -10.59
CA ALA A 134 -1.26 -18.90 -10.67
C ALA A 134 -1.27 -18.20 -9.31
N THR A 135 -1.53 -18.93 -8.22
CA THR A 135 -1.49 -18.39 -6.85
C THR A 135 -0.08 -17.98 -6.46
N VAL A 136 0.93 -18.82 -6.70
CA VAL A 136 2.33 -18.49 -6.41
C VAL A 136 2.76 -17.23 -7.17
N LEU A 137 2.52 -17.16 -8.47
CA LEU A 137 2.88 -15.98 -9.25
C LEU A 137 2.02 -14.76 -8.90
N GLY A 138 0.73 -14.92 -8.61
CA GLY A 138 -0.17 -13.85 -8.22
C GLY A 138 0.20 -13.20 -6.89
N THR A 139 0.81 -13.97 -5.99
CA THR A 139 1.20 -13.49 -4.65
C THR A 139 2.64 -12.99 -4.59
N ILE A 140 3.61 -13.75 -5.12
CA ILE A 140 5.04 -13.43 -5.00
C ILE A 140 5.75 -13.25 -6.35
N GLY A 141 5.09 -13.49 -7.47
CA GLY A 141 5.67 -13.25 -8.78
C GLY A 141 5.88 -11.76 -9.04
N SER A 142 6.94 -11.47 -9.79
CA SER A 142 7.25 -10.12 -10.27
C SER A 142 7.68 -10.18 -11.74
N GLY A 143 8.11 -9.05 -12.32
CA GLY A 143 8.53 -8.98 -13.72
C GLY A 143 10.01 -9.20 -13.93
N LEU A 144 10.46 -8.85 -15.15
CA LEU A 144 11.87 -8.89 -15.56
C LEU A 144 12.68 -7.69 -15.05
N GLY A 145 12.15 -6.88 -14.13
CA GLY A 145 12.81 -5.68 -13.62
C GLY A 145 14.19 -5.92 -13.03
N TRP A 146 14.49 -7.12 -12.53
CA TRP A 146 15.81 -7.49 -12.03
C TRP A 146 16.91 -7.43 -13.11
N LEU A 147 16.57 -7.59 -14.39
CA LEU A 147 17.51 -7.44 -15.50
C LEU A 147 18.05 -6.00 -15.58
N VAL A 148 17.22 -5.01 -15.27
CA VAL A 148 17.64 -3.60 -15.27
C VAL A 148 18.78 -3.36 -14.28
N PHE A 149 18.76 -4.03 -13.12
CA PHE A 149 19.87 -3.93 -12.16
C PHE A 149 21.17 -4.53 -12.70
N LEU A 150 21.09 -5.57 -13.52
CA LEU A 150 22.27 -6.20 -14.10
C LEU A 150 22.91 -5.36 -15.22
N PHE A 151 22.09 -4.65 -16.00
CA PHE A 151 22.55 -3.99 -17.22
C PHE A 151 22.60 -2.45 -17.12
N ASP A 152 21.80 -1.83 -16.23
CA ASP A 152 21.55 -0.38 -16.25
C ASP A 152 21.55 0.26 -14.84
N GLY A 153 22.16 -0.38 -13.86
CA GLY A 153 22.31 0.15 -12.51
C GLY A 153 21.01 0.37 -11.73
N GLY A 154 19.92 -0.24 -12.15
CA GLY A 154 18.63 -0.22 -11.42
C GLY A 154 17.67 0.88 -11.85
N VAL A 155 18.03 1.76 -12.77
CA VAL A 155 17.15 2.82 -13.29
C VAL A 155 16.94 2.61 -14.79
N PHE A 156 15.69 2.57 -15.22
CA PHE A 156 15.26 2.44 -16.59
C PHE A 156 14.36 3.62 -16.95
N GLU A 157 14.67 4.35 -18.00
CA GLU A 157 13.92 5.54 -18.42
C GLU A 157 13.52 6.48 -17.26
N GLY A 158 14.46 6.75 -16.36
CA GLY A 158 14.29 7.69 -15.24
C GLY A 158 13.53 7.16 -14.03
N SER A 159 13.15 5.86 -13.99
CA SER A 159 12.47 5.24 -12.87
C SER A 159 13.01 3.85 -12.55
N MET A 160 12.81 3.40 -11.31
CA MET A 160 13.03 2.00 -10.95
C MET A 160 11.95 1.12 -11.60
N PRO A 161 12.28 -0.15 -11.93
CA PRO A 161 11.28 -1.08 -12.48
C PRO A 161 10.11 -1.31 -11.53
N LEU A 162 8.90 -1.43 -12.09
CA LEU A 162 7.64 -1.55 -11.34
C LEU A 162 7.63 -2.66 -10.28
N GLY A 163 8.38 -3.75 -10.48
CA GLY A 163 8.50 -4.84 -9.50
C GLY A 163 9.14 -4.43 -8.17
N PHE A 164 9.86 -3.30 -8.14
CA PHE A 164 10.53 -2.79 -6.94
C PHE A 164 9.76 -1.65 -6.25
N ILE A 165 8.84 -0.97 -6.96
CA ILE A 165 8.20 0.25 -6.46
C ILE A 165 6.67 0.26 -6.51
N SER A 166 6.03 -0.72 -7.18
CA SER A 166 4.57 -0.70 -7.36
C SER A 166 3.91 -1.97 -6.82
N PRO A 167 3.40 -1.93 -5.60
CA PRO A 167 2.68 -3.06 -5.00
C PRO A 167 1.36 -3.34 -5.70
N GLU A 168 0.80 -2.37 -6.41
CA GLU A 168 -0.43 -2.53 -7.21
C GLU A 168 -0.17 -3.30 -8.51
N THR A 169 1.03 -3.14 -9.09
CA THR A 169 1.43 -3.85 -10.32
C THR A 169 1.74 -5.31 -10.05
N PHE A 170 2.36 -5.62 -8.88
CA PHE A 170 2.73 -6.98 -8.46
C PHE A 170 2.34 -7.25 -7.02
N GLY A 171 2.20 -8.55 -6.66
CA GLY A 171 1.79 -8.95 -5.31
C GLY A 171 2.84 -8.75 -4.24
N PHE A 172 4.10 -9.06 -4.53
CA PHE A 172 5.12 -9.29 -3.51
C PHE A 172 5.31 -8.14 -2.50
N LEU A 173 5.41 -6.89 -2.95
CA LEU A 173 5.58 -5.74 -2.05
C LEU A 173 4.43 -5.59 -1.04
N ALA A 174 3.19 -5.94 -1.45
CA ALA A 174 2.06 -5.96 -0.53
C ALA A 174 2.27 -7.01 0.57
N TYR A 175 2.65 -8.24 0.21
CA TYR A 175 2.93 -9.31 1.18
C TYR A 175 4.15 -9.01 2.06
N TYR A 176 5.11 -8.27 1.53
CA TYR A 176 6.34 -7.92 2.24
C TYR A 176 6.14 -6.83 3.30
N GLY A 177 5.30 -5.80 3.04
CA GLY A 177 5.22 -4.66 3.95
C GLY A 177 3.88 -3.92 4.03
N LEU A 178 2.84 -4.28 3.25
CA LEU A 178 1.63 -3.47 3.12
C LEU A 178 0.35 -4.28 3.37
N PRO A 179 0.04 -4.63 4.63
CA PRO A 179 -1.06 -5.55 4.97
C PRO A 179 -2.43 -5.10 4.48
N HIS A 180 -2.70 -3.79 4.44
CA HIS A 180 -3.96 -3.26 3.92
C HIS A 180 -4.14 -3.55 2.43
N LEU A 181 -3.06 -3.60 1.63
CA LEU A 181 -3.14 -3.97 0.21
C LEU A 181 -3.39 -5.47 0.02
N ILE A 182 -2.84 -6.33 0.89
CA ILE A 182 -3.20 -7.77 0.86
C ILE A 182 -4.70 -7.94 1.12
N LEU A 183 -5.21 -7.27 2.17
CA LEU A 183 -6.63 -7.33 2.53
C LEU A 183 -7.50 -6.77 1.40
N ALA A 184 -7.14 -5.61 0.85
CA ALA A 184 -7.86 -4.99 -0.27
C ALA A 184 -7.90 -5.92 -1.49
N ARG A 185 -6.77 -6.50 -1.88
CA ARG A 185 -6.69 -7.45 -3.01
C ARG A 185 -7.51 -8.71 -2.76
N ALA A 186 -7.48 -9.25 -1.54
CA ALA A 186 -8.32 -10.39 -1.18
C ALA A 186 -9.81 -10.07 -1.31
N LEU A 187 -10.23 -8.90 -0.83
CA LEU A 187 -11.62 -8.43 -0.94
C LEU A 187 -12.03 -8.17 -2.40
N LEU A 188 -11.13 -7.60 -3.21
CA LEU A 188 -11.33 -7.41 -4.65
C LEU A 188 -11.58 -8.75 -5.36
N LEU A 189 -10.69 -9.73 -5.17
CA LEU A 189 -10.76 -11.02 -5.83
C LEU A 189 -12.00 -11.84 -5.38
N LEU A 190 -12.27 -11.87 -4.09
CA LEU A 190 -13.46 -12.54 -3.54
C LEU A 190 -14.74 -11.84 -3.99
N GLY A 191 -14.74 -10.52 -4.01
CA GLY A 191 -15.86 -9.73 -4.50
C GLY A 191 -16.16 -10.02 -5.96
N LEU A 192 -15.16 -10.01 -6.84
CA LEU A 192 -15.31 -10.38 -8.26
C LEU A 192 -15.72 -11.85 -8.43
N ARG A 193 -15.18 -12.75 -7.61
CA ARG A 193 -15.56 -14.16 -7.61
C ARG A 193 -17.05 -14.35 -7.25
N TRP A 194 -17.52 -13.69 -6.19
CA TRP A 194 -18.93 -13.75 -5.78
C TRP A 194 -19.85 -12.98 -6.74
N TYR A 195 -19.35 -11.93 -7.39
CA TYR A 195 -20.07 -11.29 -8.49
C TYR A 195 -20.32 -12.29 -9.62
N LEU A 196 -19.32 -13.08 -10.05
CA LEU A 196 -19.52 -14.14 -11.05
C LEU A 196 -20.53 -15.21 -10.57
N ASP A 197 -20.43 -15.64 -9.31
CA ASP A 197 -21.40 -16.59 -8.73
C ASP A 197 -22.83 -16.02 -8.67
N SER A 198 -23.00 -14.71 -8.71
CA SER A 198 -24.32 -14.08 -8.58
C SER A 198 -25.24 -14.32 -9.79
N ALA A 199 -24.68 -14.77 -10.91
CA ALA A 199 -25.45 -15.21 -12.08
C ALA A 199 -26.33 -16.43 -11.74
N ASP A 200 -25.82 -17.35 -10.91
CA ASP A 200 -26.48 -18.61 -10.60
C ASP A 200 -27.01 -18.67 -9.15
N ARG A 201 -26.48 -17.82 -8.25
CA ARG A 201 -26.74 -17.88 -6.80
C ARG A 201 -27.25 -16.54 -6.27
N ALA A 202 -28.52 -16.47 -5.96
CA ALA A 202 -29.20 -15.23 -5.56
C ALA A 202 -28.56 -14.48 -4.35
N GLY A 203 -27.88 -15.18 -3.44
CA GLY A 203 -27.21 -14.58 -2.28
C GLY A 203 -25.80 -14.05 -2.55
N ALA A 204 -25.17 -14.43 -3.68
CA ALA A 204 -23.77 -14.09 -3.95
C ALA A 204 -23.57 -12.60 -4.23
N GLY A 205 -24.56 -11.92 -4.82
CA GLY A 205 -24.50 -10.47 -5.04
C GLY A 205 -24.37 -9.64 -3.75
N TRP A 206 -25.04 -10.07 -2.65
CA TRP A 206 -24.88 -9.42 -1.34
C TRP A 206 -23.47 -9.61 -0.77
N LYS A 207 -22.90 -10.84 -0.91
CA LYS A 207 -21.52 -11.12 -0.47
C LYS A 207 -20.52 -10.29 -1.26
N ALA A 208 -20.69 -10.18 -2.57
CA ALA A 208 -19.88 -9.34 -3.44
C ALA A 208 -19.95 -7.85 -3.04
N GLY A 209 -21.17 -7.37 -2.74
CA GLY A 209 -21.39 -6.01 -2.27
C GLY A 209 -20.71 -5.73 -0.94
N LEU A 210 -20.79 -6.65 0.02
CA LEU A 210 -20.11 -6.53 1.30
C LEU A 210 -18.57 -6.52 1.12
N ALA A 211 -18.03 -7.39 0.27
CA ALA A 211 -16.60 -7.40 -0.03
C ALA A 211 -16.13 -6.07 -0.63
N PHE A 212 -16.89 -5.49 -1.57
CA PHE A 212 -16.56 -4.20 -2.15
C PHE A 212 -16.75 -3.02 -1.18
N ALA A 213 -17.72 -3.09 -0.28
CA ALA A 213 -17.86 -2.10 0.79
C ALA A 213 -16.65 -2.13 1.75
N LEU A 214 -16.23 -3.32 2.18
CA LEU A 214 -15.04 -3.50 3.01
C LEU A 214 -13.75 -3.12 2.26
N LEU A 215 -13.68 -3.39 0.95
CA LEU A 215 -12.61 -2.90 0.07
C LEU A 215 -12.51 -1.37 0.12
N GLY A 216 -13.65 -0.67 0.05
CA GLY A 216 -13.69 0.79 0.14
C GLY A 216 -13.13 1.32 1.45
N PHE A 217 -13.45 0.72 2.60
CA PHE A 217 -12.89 1.12 3.90
C PHE A 217 -11.43 0.72 4.09
N THR A 218 -10.91 -0.22 3.29
CA THR A 218 -9.52 -0.66 3.35
C THR A 218 -8.65 0.15 2.40
N GLN A 219 -9.08 0.29 1.15
CA GLN A 219 -8.37 0.96 0.04
C GLN A 219 -9.41 1.56 -0.92
N PRO A 220 -9.91 2.78 -0.66
CA PRO A 220 -11.01 3.38 -1.44
C PRO A 220 -10.77 3.39 -2.95
N LEU A 221 -9.53 3.69 -3.37
CA LEU A 221 -9.15 3.76 -4.77
C LEU A 221 -9.33 2.42 -5.51
N ALA A 222 -9.17 1.29 -4.83
CA ALA A 222 -9.33 -0.03 -5.44
C ALA A 222 -10.78 -0.36 -5.85
N MET A 223 -11.77 0.42 -5.37
CA MET A 223 -13.15 0.31 -5.86
C MET A 223 -13.29 0.73 -7.34
N VAL A 224 -12.42 1.64 -7.82
CA VAL A 224 -12.44 2.10 -9.23
C VAL A 224 -12.13 0.95 -10.18
N PRO A 225 -10.97 0.24 -10.09
CA PRO A 225 -10.72 -0.93 -10.94
C PRO A 225 -11.75 -2.05 -10.71
N ALA A 226 -12.26 -2.24 -9.48
CA ALA A 226 -13.30 -3.25 -9.22
C ALA A 226 -14.56 -3.02 -10.07
N TYR A 227 -15.10 -1.80 -10.07
CA TYR A 227 -16.27 -1.45 -10.88
C TYR A 227 -15.95 -1.40 -12.38
N ALA A 228 -14.77 -0.91 -12.76
CA ALA A 228 -14.36 -0.86 -14.16
C ALA A 228 -14.27 -2.27 -14.78
N VAL A 229 -13.64 -3.21 -14.07
CA VAL A 229 -13.53 -4.62 -14.50
C VAL A 229 -14.92 -5.27 -14.61
N MET A 230 -15.77 -5.07 -13.61
CA MET A 230 -17.15 -5.56 -13.63
C MET A 230 -17.94 -4.97 -14.81
N GLY A 231 -17.81 -3.65 -15.04
CA GLY A 231 -18.49 -2.96 -16.16
C GLY A 231 -18.04 -3.47 -17.51
N VAL A 232 -16.72 -3.64 -17.71
CA VAL A 232 -16.17 -4.18 -18.96
C VAL A 232 -16.59 -5.63 -19.15
N HIS A 233 -16.61 -6.45 -18.11
CA HIS A 233 -17.14 -7.83 -18.21
C HIS A 233 -18.58 -7.84 -18.73
N GLN A 234 -19.47 -7.01 -18.18
CA GLN A 234 -20.86 -6.93 -18.61
C GLN A 234 -20.99 -6.41 -20.06
N LEU A 235 -20.17 -5.40 -20.43
CA LEU A 235 -20.14 -4.87 -21.79
C LEU A 235 -19.72 -5.95 -22.80
N LEU A 236 -18.65 -6.69 -22.52
CA LEU A 236 -18.18 -7.79 -23.37
C LEU A 236 -19.22 -8.92 -23.47
N TYR A 237 -19.92 -9.21 -22.35
CA TYR A 237 -21.02 -10.16 -22.37
C TYR A 237 -22.14 -9.72 -23.34
N LEU A 238 -22.54 -8.43 -23.28
CA LEU A 238 -23.56 -7.87 -24.18
C LEU A 238 -23.11 -7.91 -25.64
N VAL A 239 -21.88 -7.49 -25.94
CA VAL A 239 -21.31 -7.47 -27.31
C VAL A 239 -21.26 -8.88 -27.89
N ARG A 240 -20.79 -9.86 -27.13
CA ARG A 240 -20.58 -11.22 -27.62
C ARG A 240 -21.86 -12.03 -27.78
N SER A 241 -22.88 -11.77 -26.93
CA SER A 241 -24.12 -12.56 -26.92
C SER A 241 -25.15 -12.13 -27.98
N GLY A 242 -24.91 -11.04 -28.71
CA GLY A 242 -25.75 -10.57 -29.81
C GLY A 242 -27.14 -10.04 -29.38
N PRO A 243 -28.14 -9.97 -30.26
CA PRO A 243 -29.42 -9.27 -30.00
C PRO A 243 -30.26 -9.82 -28.83
N ARG A 244 -30.08 -11.09 -28.48
CA ARG A 244 -30.75 -11.70 -27.32
C ARG A 244 -30.05 -11.43 -25.99
N SER A 245 -28.89 -10.80 -26.01
CA SER A 245 -28.01 -10.55 -24.86
C SER A 245 -28.65 -9.69 -23.76
N ILE A 246 -29.43 -8.66 -24.13
CA ILE A 246 -30.04 -7.76 -23.14
C ILE A 246 -31.04 -8.50 -22.25
N ARG A 247 -31.83 -9.43 -22.81
CA ARG A 247 -32.77 -10.21 -22.01
C ARG A 247 -32.05 -11.18 -21.06
N ALA A 248 -31.03 -11.89 -21.58
CA ALA A 248 -30.21 -12.79 -20.78
C ALA A 248 -29.46 -12.02 -19.67
N TRP A 249 -28.82 -10.88 -20.02
CA TRP A 249 -28.16 -10.01 -19.04
C TRP A 249 -29.09 -9.54 -17.92
N ARG A 250 -30.34 -9.13 -18.26
CA ARG A 250 -31.34 -8.71 -17.24
C ARG A 250 -31.69 -9.82 -16.26
N VAL A 251 -31.63 -11.07 -16.65
CA VAL A 251 -31.97 -12.21 -15.81
C VAL A 251 -30.76 -12.70 -15.03
N GLU A 252 -29.62 -12.82 -15.68
CA GLU A 252 -28.41 -13.45 -15.13
C GLU A 252 -27.59 -12.46 -14.28
N TRP A 253 -27.29 -11.27 -14.82
CA TRP A 253 -26.30 -10.35 -14.22
C TRP A 253 -26.90 -9.18 -13.45
N LEU A 254 -28.00 -8.60 -13.94
CA LEU A 254 -28.56 -7.38 -13.36
C LEU A 254 -28.99 -7.55 -11.89
N PRO A 255 -29.68 -8.63 -11.48
CA PRO A 255 -30.09 -8.79 -10.08
C PRO A 255 -28.92 -8.88 -9.10
N GLY A 256 -27.86 -9.60 -9.49
CA GLY A 256 -26.62 -9.69 -8.71
C GLY A 256 -25.91 -8.36 -8.60
N THR A 257 -25.82 -7.63 -9.73
CA THR A 257 -25.22 -6.29 -9.80
C THR A 257 -25.97 -5.28 -8.93
N ILE A 258 -27.30 -5.27 -8.95
CA ILE A 258 -28.12 -4.38 -8.10
C ILE A 258 -27.82 -4.65 -6.62
N LYS A 259 -27.79 -5.92 -6.19
CA LYS A 259 -27.49 -6.29 -4.80
C LYS A 259 -26.09 -5.86 -4.40
N LEU A 260 -25.11 -6.07 -5.26
CA LEU A 260 -23.72 -5.61 -5.06
C LEU A 260 -23.67 -4.09 -4.90
N MET A 261 -24.26 -3.36 -5.83
CA MET A 261 -24.26 -1.90 -5.81
C MET A 261 -25.04 -1.32 -4.62
N ALA A 262 -26.13 -1.94 -4.20
CA ALA A 262 -26.91 -1.50 -3.04
C ALA A 262 -26.08 -1.45 -1.74
N VAL A 263 -25.09 -2.34 -1.60
CA VAL A 263 -24.20 -2.37 -0.42
C VAL A 263 -22.95 -1.51 -0.61
N SER A 264 -22.31 -1.60 -1.78
CA SER A 264 -20.98 -0.99 -1.99
C SER A 264 -21.03 0.43 -2.55
N ALA A 265 -22.06 0.80 -3.34
CA ALA A 265 -22.15 2.15 -3.92
C ALA A 265 -22.26 3.27 -2.87
N PRO A 266 -22.98 3.14 -1.75
CA PRO A 266 -22.98 4.16 -0.71
C PRO A 266 -21.58 4.46 -0.16
N VAL A 267 -20.74 3.43 0.02
CA VAL A 267 -19.35 3.59 0.47
C VAL A 267 -18.50 4.29 -0.60
N PHE A 268 -18.66 3.91 -1.86
CA PHE A 268 -17.98 4.55 -2.98
C PHE A 268 -18.35 6.03 -3.11
N VAL A 269 -19.65 6.34 -3.05
CA VAL A 269 -20.16 7.72 -3.12
C VAL A 269 -19.67 8.54 -1.91
N TYR A 270 -19.64 7.95 -0.71
CA TYR A 270 -19.07 8.60 0.46
C TYR A 270 -17.62 9.05 0.21
N PHE A 271 -16.75 8.15 -0.25
CA PHE A 271 -15.36 8.51 -0.53
C PHE A 271 -15.23 9.49 -1.70
N LEU A 272 -16.02 9.33 -2.77
CA LEU A 272 -16.01 10.24 -3.90
C LEU A 272 -16.35 11.67 -3.45
N ILE A 273 -17.41 11.85 -2.65
CA ILE A 273 -17.81 13.17 -2.12
C ILE A 273 -16.74 13.70 -1.16
N THR A 274 -16.26 12.86 -0.24
CA THR A 274 -15.28 13.24 0.78
C THR A 274 -13.99 13.77 0.14
N PHE A 275 -13.39 13.02 -0.80
CA PHE A 275 -12.15 13.44 -1.46
C PHE A 275 -12.32 14.56 -2.47
N SER A 276 -13.56 14.81 -2.98
CA SER A 276 -13.83 15.89 -3.94
C SER A 276 -14.24 17.19 -3.27
N CYS A 277 -14.90 17.14 -2.10
CA CYS A 277 -15.53 18.30 -1.47
C CYS A 277 -14.80 18.80 -0.23
N ASP A 278 -14.03 17.96 0.48
CA ASP A 278 -13.22 18.39 1.61
C ASP A 278 -11.98 19.13 1.11
N PRO A 279 -11.74 20.39 1.53
CA PRO A 279 -10.64 21.18 1.00
C PRO A 279 -9.26 20.57 1.27
N PHE A 280 -9.06 19.98 2.46
CA PHE A 280 -7.80 19.35 2.83
C PHE A 280 -7.54 18.09 1.99
N LEU A 281 -8.53 17.19 1.87
CA LEU A 281 -8.38 15.94 1.12
C LEU A 281 -8.28 16.19 -0.40
N LYS A 282 -8.92 17.27 -0.89
CA LYS A 282 -8.74 17.70 -2.28
C LYS A 282 -7.30 18.15 -2.52
N LEU A 283 -6.74 19.01 -1.66
CA LEU A 283 -5.34 19.43 -1.73
C LEU A 283 -4.39 18.22 -1.66
N TRP A 284 -4.63 17.30 -0.72
CA TRP A 284 -3.88 16.05 -0.64
C TRP A 284 -3.91 15.26 -1.96
N THR A 285 -5.08 15.10 -2.58
CA THR A 285 -5.22 14.39 -3.86
C THR A 285 -4.52 15.14 -5.00
N ASP A 286 -4.63 16.47 -5.03
CA ASP A 286 -4.07 17.30 -6.09
C ASP A 286 -2.52 17.30 -6.07
N GLN A 287 -1.90 17.26 -4.89
CA GLN A 287 -0.45 17.24 -4.74
C GLN A 287 0.18 15.84 -4.81
N ASN A 288 -0.60 14.78 -4.65
CA ASN A 288 -0.10 13.40 -4.64
C ASN A 288 0.00 12.84 -6.06
N LEU A 289 1.16 13.01 -6.69
CA LEU A 289 1.42 12.60 -8.06
C LEU A 289 2.12 11.23 -8.08
N ILE A 290 1.36 10.17 -8.39
CA ILE A 290 1.88 8.81 -8.60
C ILE A 290 1.57 8.40 -10.04
N LEU A 291 2.34 8.96 -10.95
CA LEU A 291 2.15 8.74 -12.38
C LEU A 291 2.78 7.42 -12.84
N SER A 292 2.17 6.80 -13.84
CA SER A 292 2.75 5.63 -14.49
C SER A 292 3.99 6.03 -15.27
N PRO A 293 5.06 5.23 -15.22
CA PRO A 293 6.23 5.42 -16.07
C PRO A 293 5.88 5.12 -17.54
N SER A 294 6.85 5.20 -18.43
CA SER A 294 6.64 4.88 -19.85
C SER A 294 6.07 3.47 -20.06
N PRO A 295 5.34 3.21 -21.16
CA PRO A 295 4.82 1.88 -21.47
C PRO A 295 5.88 0.77 -21.52
N ALA A 296 7.15 1.11 -21.79
CA ALA A 296 8.26 0.18 -21.79
C ALA A 296 8.47 -0.50 -20.42
N HIS A 297 8.19 0.20 -19.31
CA HIS A 297 8.21 -0.39 -17.97
C HIS A 297 7.20 -1.53 -17.81
N TYR A 298 5.99 -1.39 -18.40
CA TYR A 298 4.99 -2.45 -18.37
C TYR A 298 5.35 -3.61 -19.29
N LEU A 299 6.06 -3.37 -20.40
CA LEU A 299 6.62 -4.43 -21.24
C LEU A 299 7.69 -5.23 -20.50
N VAL A 300 8.59 -4.57 -19.78
CA VAL A 300 9.57 -5.24 -18.90
C VAL A 300 8.85 -5.98 -17.77
N ALA A 301 7.81 -5.38 -17.19
CA ALA A 301 7.06 -5.98 -16.10
C ALA A 301 6.34 -7.27 -16.53
N TYR A 302 5.61 -7.25 -17.64
CA TYR A 302 4.71 -8.33 -18.03
C TYR A 302 5.23 -9.19 -19.21
N GLY A 303 6.33 -8.77 -19.87
CA GLY A 303 6.78 -9.30 -21.15
C GLY A 303 6.99 -10.81 -21.16
N LEU A 304 7.48 -11.40 -20.06
CA LEU A 304 7.71 -12.85 -19.99
C LEU A 304 6.41 -13.68 -20.10
N VAL A 305 5.33 -13.22 -19.49
CA VAL A 305 4.04 -13.92 -19.50
C VAL A 305 3.15 -13.49 -20.66
N PHE A 306 3.40 -12.32 -21.24
CA PHE A 306 2.51 -11.68 -22.20
C PHE A 306 2.20 -12.54 -23.46
N PRO A 307 3.14 -13.27 -24.09
CA PRO A 307 2.82 -14.17 -25.20
C PRO A 307 1.77 -15.22 -24.82
N PHE A 308 1.87 -15.77 -23.61
CA PHE A 308 0.92 -16.77 -23.12
C PHE A 308 -0.42 -16.13 -22.73
N VAL A 309 -0.41 -14.88 -22.26
CA VAL A 309 -1.62 -14.11 -22.03
C VAL A 309 -2.41 -13.94 -23.33
N LEU A 310 -1.76 -13.60 -24.45
CA LEU A 310 -2.43 -13.46 -25.74
C LEU A 310 -3.10 -14.77 -26.19
N ILE A 311 -2.42 -15.91 -26.01
CA ILE A 311 -2.99 -17.23 -26.30
C ILE A 311 -4.21 -17.47 -25.37
N GLY A 312 -4.07 -17.20 -24.07
CA GLY A 312 -5.15 -17.34 -23.10
C GLY A 312 -6.34 -16.42 -23.38
N MET A 313 -6.10 -15.20 -23.83
CA MET A 313 -7.16 -14.27 -24.27
C MET A 313 -7.91 -14.82 -25.49
N PHE A 314 -7.21 -15.37 -26.48
CA PHE A 314 -7.86 -16.00 -27.63
C PHE A 314 -8.75 -17.18 -27.21
N GLN A 315 -8.25 -18.04 -26.31
CA GLN A 315 -9.02 -19.16 -25.75
C GLN A 315 -10.22 -18.68 -24.91
N ALA A 316 -10.01 -17.66 -24.06
CA ALA A 316 -11.06 -17.06 -23.24
C ALA A 316 -12.18 -16.45 -24.09
N TRP A 317 -11.83 -15.75 -25.16
CA TRP A 317 -12.80 -15.21 -26.11
C TRP A 317 -13.59 -16.30 -26.81
N SER A 318 -12.97 -17.42 -27.17
CA SER A 318 -13.60 -18.55 -27.87
C SER A 318 -14.38 -19.49 -26.94
N SER A 319 -14.18 -19.40 -25.61
CA SER A 319 -14.78 -20.28 -24.62
C SER A 319 -16.28 -20.06 -24.47
N ASP A 320 -17.07 -21.11 -24.34
CA ASP A 320 -18.51 -21.04 -24.01
C ASP A 320 -18.75 -20.55 -22.58
N HIS A 321 -17.79 -20.71 -21.68
CA HIS A 321 -17.87 -20.26 -20.30
C HIS A 321 -17.68 -18.75 -20.20
N ARG A 322 -18.79 -18.01 -20.14
CA ARG A 322 -18.82 -16.51 -20.22
C ARG A 322 -18.03 -15.81 -19.13
N ALA A 323 -17.80 -16.46 -18.00
CA ALA A 323 -16.98 -15.87 -16.92
C ALA A 323 -15.55 -15.52 -17.37
N TRP A 324 -14.97 -16.22 -18.37
CA TRP A 324 -13.66 -15.88 -18.92
C TRP A 324 -13.57 -14.47 -19.52
N LEU A 325 -14.70 -13.85 -19.83
CA LEU A 325 -14.74 -12.45 -20.25
C LEU A 325 -14.31 -11.48 -19.15
N LEU A 326 -14.31 -11.90 -17.87
CA LEU A 326 -13.86 -11.06 -16.76
C LEU A 326 -12.33 -10.88 -16.77
N PRO A 327 -11.47 -11.91 -16.66
CA PRO A 327 -10.03 -11.72 -16.77
C PRO A 327 -9.61 -11.19 -18.14
N PHE A 328 -10.28 -11.57 -19.23
CA PHE A 328 -10.08 -11.01 -20.57
C PHE A 328 -10.31 -9.49 -20.57
N GLY A 329 -11.46 -9.03 -20.08
CA GLY A 329 -11.82 -7.60 -19.98
C GLY A 329 -10.90 -6.84 -19.04
N TRP A 330 -10.46 -7.48 -17.94
CA TRP A 330 -9.51 -6.87 -17.02
C TRP A 330 -8.19 -6.53 -17.71
N VAL A 331 -7.63 -7.48 -18.48
CA VAL A 331 -6.39 -7.23 -19.23
C VAL A 331 -6.58 -6.17 -20.31
N LEU A 332 -7.73 -6.13 -20.99
CA LEU A 332 -8.02 -5.08 -21.99
C LEU A 332 -8.04 -3.67 -21.39
N ILE A 333 -8.59 -3.52 -20.18
CA ILE A 333 -8.71 -2.19 -19.55
C ILE A 333 -7.43 -1.75 -18.82
N LEU A 334 -6.48 -2.64 -18.54
CA LEU A 334 -5.26 -2.32 -17.82
C LEU A 334 -4.50 -1.11 -18.37
N PRO A 335 -4.25 -0.98 -19.68
CA PRO A 335 -3.58 0.21 -20.22
C PRO A 335 -4.36 1.49 -19.98
N ILE A 336 -5.70 1.42 -20.07
CA ILE A 336 -6.58 2.57 -19.83
C ILE A 336 -6.51 2.98 -18.35
N LEU A 337 -6.52 2.03 -17.43
CA LEU A 337 -6.38 2.29 -16.00
C LEU A 337 -4.98 2.84 -15.67
N ALA A 338 -3.93 2.26 -16.24
CA ALA A 338 -2.55 2.68 -16.00
C ALA A 338 -2.26 4.11 -16.48
N TYR A 339 -2.94 4.58 -17.51
CA TYR A 339 -2.75 5.91 -18.10
C TYR A 339 -4.01 6.77 -18.04
N ALA A 340 -4.91 6.49 -17.10
CA ALA A 340 -6.06 7.34 -16.85
C ALA A 340 -5.61 8.76 -16.46
N PRO A 341 -6.33 9.82 -16.86
CA PRO A 341 -6.00 11.20 -16.50
C PRO A 341 -6.31 11.48 -15.02
N TYR A 342 -5.55 10.83 -14.14
CA TYR A 342 -5.71 10.89 -12.69
C TYR A 342 -4.35 10.84 -11.99
N ASN A 343 -4.14 11.64 -10.96
CA ASN A 343 -2.86 11.80 -10.28
C ASN A 343 -2.30 10.50 -9.69
N LEU A 344 -3.15 9.55 -9.32
CA LEU A 344 -2.78 8.25 -8.76
C LEU A 344 -2.91 7.11 -9.79
N GLN A 345 -2.75 7.40 -11.09
CA GLN A 345 -3.01 6.44 -12.17
C GLN A 345 -2.24 5.13 -12.04
N ARG A 346 -0.99 5.14 -11.54
CA ARG A 346 -0.17 3.93 -11.35
C ARG A 346 -0.77 2.94 -10.35
N ARG A 347 -1.66 3.39 -9.46
CA ARG A 347 -2.35 2.53 -8.49
C ARG A 347 -3.61 1.86 -9.06
N LEU A 348 -4.15 2.33 -10.18
CA LEU A 348 -5.36 1.79 -10.78
C LEU A 348 -5.22 0.38 -11.40
N PRO A 349 -4.04 -0.11 -11.87
CA PRO A 349 -3.83 -1.50 -12.27
C PRO A 349 -3.97 -2.56 -11.16
N GLU A 350 -4.40 -2.20 -9.95
CA GLU A 350 -4.55 -3.10 -8.79
C GLU A 350 -5.21 -4.43 -9.17
N GLY A 351 -4.54 -5.54 -8.82
CA GLY A 351 -5.00 -6.90 -9.08
C GLY A 351 -4.85 -7.39 -10.52
N GLY A 352 -4.52 -6.53 -11.47
CA GLY A 352 -4.41 -6.87 -12.89
C GLY A 352 -3.38 -7.95 -13.19
N TRP A 353 -2.30 -8.01 -12.40
CA TRP A 353 -1.32 -9.09 -12.48
C TRP A 353 -1.94 -10.49 -12.33
N ILE A 354 -2.92 -10.64 -11.46
CA ILE A 354 -3.58 -11.93 -11.23
C ILE A 354 -4.40 -12.34 -12.46
N ALA A 355 -5.07 -11.40 -13.13
CA ALA A 355 -5.77 -11.67 -14.39
C ALA A 355 -4.80 -12.10 -15.50
N LEU A 356 -3.64 -11.42 -15.63
CA LEU A 356 -2.58 -11.78 -16.55
C LEU A 356 -2.07 -13.21 -16.31
N VAL A 357 -1.79 -13.55 -15.04
CA VAL A 357 -1.27 -14.87 -14.67
C VAL A 357 -2.31 -15.98 -14.90
N VAL A 358 -3.59 -15.73 -14.61
CA VAL A 358 -4.69 -16.70 -14.89
C VAL A 358 -4.83 -16.94 -16.39
N LEU A 359 -4.79 -15.90 -17.21
CA LEU A 359 -4.82 -16.06 -18.67
C LEU A 359 -3.54 -16.71 -19.22
N ALA A 360 -2.37 -16.40 -18.66
CA ALA A 360 -1.12 -17.06 -19.02
C ALA A 360 -1.17 -18.57 -18.71
N ALA A 361 -1.69 -18.94 -17.54
CA ALA A 361 -1.90 -20.33 -17.15
C ALA A 361 -2.81 -21.05 -18.15
N PHE A 362 -3.93 -20.43 -18.54
CA PHE A 362 -4.84 -20.95 -19.54
C PHE A 362 -4.17 -21.07 -20.90
N GLY A 363 -3.41 -20.06 -21.33
CA GLY A 363 -2.67 -20.10 -22.60
C GLY A 363 -1.62 -21.21 -22.63
N ILE A 364 -0.80 -21.35 -21.58
CA ILE A 364 0.25 -22.40 -21.52
C ILE A 364 -0.40 -23.79 -21.48
N SER A 365 -1.48 -23.97 -20.69
CA SER A 365 -2.18 -25.27 -20.60
C SER A 365 -2.80 -25.71 -21.92
N SER A 366 -3.12 -24.76 -22.82
CA SER A 366 -3.72 -25.01 -24.15
C SER A 366 -2.70 -25.24 -25.24
N LEU A 367 -1.39 -25.14 -24.96
CA LEU A 367 -0.36 -25.34 -25.97
C LEU A 367 -0.35 -26.81 -26.49
N PRO A 368 -0.28 -27.01 -27.80
CA PRO A 368 -0.23 -28.36 -28.42
C PRO A 368 1.19 -28.96 -28.30
N VAL A 369 1.73 -29.01 -27.10
CA VAL A 369 3.08 -29.51 -26.82
C VAL A 369 3.05 -30.64 -25.79
N ARG A 370 4.16 -31.41 -25.70
CA ARG A 370 4.25 -32.50 -24.72
C ARG A 370 4.15 -31.97 -23.27
N PRO A 371 3.53 -32.71 -22.34
CA PRO A 371 3.39 -32.29 -20.94
C PRO A 371 4.73 -31.93 -20.23
N LYS A 372 5.83 -32.55 -20.66
CA LYS A 372 7.19 -32.18 -20.17
C LYS A 372 7.57 -30.76 -20.56
N VAL A 373 7.20 -30.31 -21.78
CA VAL A 373 7.51 -28.94 -22.25
C VAL A 373 6.71 -27.92 -21.48
N THR A 374 5.41 -28.14 -21.28
CA THR A 374 4.58 -27.24 -20.44
C THR A 374 5.10 -27.17 -19.01
N SER A 375 5.59 -28.28 -18.45
CA SER A 375 6.20 -28.30 -17.11
C SER A 375 7.50 -27.50 -17.05
N ILE A 376 8.36 -27.61 -18.08
CA ILE A 376 9.59 -26.81 -18.17
C ILE A 376 9.26 -25.32 -18.27
N ILE A 377 8.35 -24.92 -19.15
CA ILE A 377 7.90 -23.52 -19.29
C ILE A 377 7.40 -22.99 -17.96
N ARG A 378 6.52 -23.72 -17.29
CA ARG A 378 5.95 -23.35 -16.00
C ARG A 378 7.00 -23.13 -14.92
N ILE A 379 7.96 -24.07 -14.79
CA ILE A 379 9.04 -23.98 -13.80
C ILE A 379 9.98 -22.82 -14.12
N ALA A 380 10.36 -22.66 -15.40
CA ALA A 380 11.23 -21.57 -15.85
C ALA A 380 10.63 -20.19 -15.55
N ILE A 381 9.33 -20.00 -15.83
CA ILE A 381 8.63 -18.75 -15.53
C ILE A 381 8.66 -18.48 -14.00
N VAL A 382 8.38 -19.47 -13.17
CA VAL A 382 8.44 -19.30 -11.71
C VAL A 382 9.84 -18.87 -11.27
N ILE A 383 10.89 -19.58 -11.69
CA ILE A 383 12.27 -19.26 -11.31
C ILE A 383 12.63 -17.82 -11.69
N VAL A 384 12.34 -17.41 -12.94
CA VAL A 384 12.69 -16.08 -13.44
C VAL A 384 11.90 -14.96 -12.71
N LEU A 385 10.62 -15.19 -12.46
CA LEU A 385 9.76 -14.18 -11.83
C LEU A 385 9.91 -14.10 -10.29
N LEU A 386 10.62 -15.04 -9.66
CA LEU A 386 10.96 -14.99 -8.25
C LEU A 386 12.28 -14.25 -7.95
N ILE A 387 13.08 -13.91 -8.96
CA ILE A 387 14.38 -13.25 -8.74
C ILE A 387 14.19 -11.88 -8.06
N THR A 388 13.28 -11.03 -8.55
CA THR A 388 13.02 -9.71 -7.93
C THR A 388 12.57 -9.83 -6.46
N PRO A 389 11.61 -10.69 -6.08
CA PRO A 389 11.29 -10.94 -4.68
C PRO A 389 12.48 -11.36 -3.81
N MET A 390 13.35 -12.23 -4.32
CA MET A 390 14.55 -12.66 -3.59
C MET A 390 15.53 -11.50 -3.38
N LEU A 391 15.72 -10.65 -4.40
CA LEU A 391 16.52 -9.43 -4.27
C LEU A 391 15.94 -8.45 -3.25
N LEU A 392 14.61 -8.31 -3.19
CA LEU A 392 13.94 -7.46 -2.19
C LEU A 392 14.10 -8.00 -0.77
N ILE A 393 14.01 -9.32 -0.55
CA ILE A 393 14.27 -9.94 0.75
C ILE A 393 15.75 -9.74 1.13
N TYR A 394 16.68 -10.00 0.19
CA TYR A 394 18.10 -9.80 0.42
C TYR A 394 18.42 -8.35 0.79
N GLY A 395 17.91 -7.37 0.02
CA GLY A 395 18.07 -5.95 0.35
C GLY A 395 17.49 -5.57 1.71
N GLY A 396 16.36 -6.16 2.10
CA GLY A 396 15.78 -5.98 3.43
C GLY A 396 16.66 -6.54 4.55
N VAL A 397 17.32 -7.69 4.33
CA VAL A 397 18.29 -8.27 5.27
C VAL A 397 19.51 -7.35 5.43
N GLU A 398 20.04 -6.83 4.32
CA GLU A 398 21.16 -5.88 4.34
C GLU A 398 20.80 -4.60 5.11
N VAL A 399 19.63 -4.02 4.85
CA VAL A 399 19.14 -2.83 5.57
C VAL A 399 18.99 -3.11 7.06
N ALA A 400 18.42 -4.27 7.41
CA ALA A 400 18.24 -4.68 8.81
C ALA A 400 19.56 -4.92 9.53
N GLY A 401 20.56 -5.51 8.83
CA GLY A 401 21.89 -5.79 9.41
C GLY A 401 22.79 -4.57 9.51
N ALA A 402 22.60 -3.57 8.62
CA ALA A 402 23.43 -2.36 8.58
C ALA A 402 23.17 -1.41 9.77
N GLY A 403 22.00 -1.46 10.40
CA GLY A 403 21.70 -0.63 11.58
C GLY A 403 21.61 0.87 11.32
N HIS A 404 21.36 1.27 10.08
CA HIS A 404 21.42 2.69 9.66
C HIS A 404 20.03 3.31 9.47
N PHE A 405 20.01 4.65 9.53
CA PHE A 405 18.86 5.46 9.13
C PHE A 405 18.46 5.13 7.65
N PRO A 406 17.15 5.08 7.32
CA PRO A 406 15.98 5.41 8.15
C PRO A 406 15.41 4.25 8.97
N ALA A 407 15.87 3.01 8.77
CA ALA A 407 15.34 1.82 9.46
C ALA A 407 15.69 1.83 10.97
N PHE A 408 16.79 2.49 11.32
CA PHE A 408 17.23 2.66 12.71
C PHE A 408 17.36 4.14 13.05
N ARG A 409 17.07 4.49 14.30
CA ARG A 409 17.20 5.84 14.84
C ARG A 409 18.03 5.83 16.12
N ASP A 410 18.69 6.96 16.41
CA ASP A 410 19.45 7.15 17.64
C ASP A 410 18.55 6.96 18.87
N SER A 411 19.05 6.26 19.88
CA SER A 411 18.32 6.02 21.12
C SER A 411 17.99 7.30 21.89
N LYS A 412 18.83 8.35 21.78
CA LYS A 412 18.56 9.66 22.37
C LYS A 412 17.47 10.42 21.61
N GLU A 413 17.40 10.27 20.29
CA GLU A 413 16.28 10.79 19.50
C GLU A 413 14.95 10.16 19.93
N ILE A 414 14.95 8.84 20.11
CA ILE A 414 13.78 8.11 20.61
C ILE A 414 13.42 8.52 22.04
N ALA A 415 14.40 8.78 22.90
CA ALA A 415 14.15 9.30 24.23
C ALA A 415 13.48 10.70 24.21
N ALA A 416 13.89 11.57 23.27
CA ALA A 416 13.23 12.86 23.05
C ALA A 416 11.77 12.70 22.56
N PHE A 417 11.50 11.72 21.68
CA PHE A 417 10.12 11.40 21.27
C PHE A 417 9.29 10.84 22.44
N GLY A 418 9.92 10.05 23.32
CA GLY A 418 9.31 9.58 24.57
C GLY A 418 8.91 10.73 25.48
N TRP A 419 9.76 11.76 25.60
CA TRP A 419 9.42 12.97 26.36
C TRP A 419 8.19 13.67 25.78
N LEU A 420 8.08 13.81 24.43
CA LEU A 420 6.87 14.36 23.80
C LEU A 420 5.63 13.50 24.08
N GLN A 421 5.77 12.18 24.09
CA GLN A 421 4.65 11.28 24.42
C GLN A 421 4.11 11.49 25.83
N GLU A 422 4.98 11.83 26.79
CA GLU A 422 4.63 11.96 28.21
C GLU A 422 4.17 13.39 28.59
N HIS A 423 4.64 14.42 27.88
CA HIS A 423 4.51 15.80 28.30
C HIS A 423 3.76 16.70 27.31
N ALA A 424 3.69 16.34 26.03
CA ALA A 424 2.93 17.11 25.05
C ALA A 424 1.45 16.77 25.13
N ASP A 425 0.61 17.78 25.04
CA ASP A 425 -0.83 17.59 24.92
C ASP A 425 -1.16 16.91 23.60
N LYS A 426 -2.25 16.14 23.60
CA LYS A 426 -2.77 15.56 22.37
C LYS A 426 -3.05 16.67 21.35
N ASP A 427 -2.66 16.42 20.11
CA ASP A 427 -2.82 17.36 18.99
C ASP A 427 -1.89 18.60 19.05
N SER A 428 -0.93 18.69 20.00
CA SER A 428 0.14 19.71 19.96
C SER A 428 0.92 19.63 18.66
N VAL A 429 1.35 20.76 18.12
CA VAL A 429 2.10 20.85 16.85
C VAL A 429 3.60 20.98 17.12
N VAL A 430 4.38 20.09 16.54
CA VAL A 430 5.85 20.08 16.64
C VAL A 430 6.47 20.50 15.31
N LEU A 431 7.35 21.50 15.35
CA LEU A 431 8.22 21.85 14.24
C LEU A 431 9.47 20.96 14.27
N ALA A 432 9.75 20.26 13.19
CA ALA A 432 10.94 19.44 12.98
C ALA A 432 11.29 19.39 11.48
N SER A 433 12.49 18.90 11.13
CA SER A 433 12.82 18.58 9.74
C SER A 433 11.88 17.49 9.20
N PHE A 434 11.76 17.38 7.88
CA PHE A 434 10.89 16.39 7.24
C PHE A 434 11.12 14.96 7.76
N GLN A 435 12.40 14.56 7.88
CA GLN A 435 12.75 13.21 8.29
C GLN A 435 12.50 12.92 9.77
N THR A 436 12.65 13.90 10.63
CA THR A 436 12.32 13.81 12.05
C THR A 436 10.81 13.89 12.24
N GLY A 437 10.14 14.83 11.57
CA GLY A 437 8.70 14.97 11.56
C GLY A 437 7.95 13.73 11.05
N ASN A 438 8.55 12.97 10.13
CA ASN A 438 7.98 11.69 9.72
C ASN A 438 7.89 10.67 10.87
N ALA A 439 8.86 10.66 11.77
CA ALA A 439 8.87 9.70 12.87
C ALA A 439 8.02 10.15 14.08
N ILE A 440 8.07 11.42 14.45
CA ILE A 440 7.46 11.91 15.70
C ILE A 440 6.03 11.40 15.91
N PRO A 441 5.07 11.49 14.95
CA PRO A 441 3.70 11.02 15.18
C PRO A 441 3.56 9.50 15.34
N ALA A 442 4.57 8.71 14.93
CA ALA A 442 4.61 7.28 15.21
C ALA A 442 4.99 6.96 16.66
N TRP A 443 5.59 7.93 17.40
CA TRP A 443 6.07 7.77 18.77
C TRP A 443 5.28 8.59 19.78
N ALA A 444 4.72 9.73 19.39
CA ALA A 444 3.97 10.64 20.27
C ALA A 444 2.61 11.03 19.63
N PRO A 445 1.55 11.33 20.42
CA PRO A 445 0.22 11.70 19.91
C PRO A 445 0.15 13.18 19.50
N VAL A 446 1.09 13.63 18.69
CA VAL A 446 1.24 15.04 18.28
C VAL A 446 1.14 15.18 16.77
N HIS A 447 0.86 16.39 16.30
CA HIS A 447 0.97 16.80 14.91
C HIS A 447 2.37 17.34 14.61
N VAL A 448 2.74 17.33 13.34
CA VAL A 448 3.97 17.97 12.85
C VAL A 448 3.65 18.91 11.70
N VAL A 449 4.46 19.96 11.53
CA VAL A 449 4.29 20.90 10.41
C VAL A 449 4.53 20.20 9.07
N ILE A 450 5.57 19.38 9.00
CA ILE A 450 5.90 18.54 7.81
C ILE A 450 6.40 17.17 8.27
N GLY A 451 6.22 16.12 7.43
CA GLY A 451 6.77 14.80 7.80
C GLY A 451 6.37 13.63 6.90
N HIS A 452 5.39 13.80 6.00
CA HIS A 452 4.99 12.73 5.09
C HIS A 452 4.57 13.32 3.74
N GLY A 453 5.17 12.81 2.65
CA GLY A 453 5.00 13.37 1.32
C GLY A 453 3.54 13.65 0.93
N PRO A 454 2.67 12.64 0.84
CA PRO A 454 1.28 12.84 0.45
C PRO A 454 0.41 13.55 1.51
N GLU A 455 0.74 13.43 2.79
CA GLU A 455 -0.13 13.84 3.89
C GLU A 455 0.18 15.24 4.45
N THR A 456 1.32 15.83 4.09
CA THR A 456 1.65 17.21 4.43
C THR A 456 1.05 18.16 3.42
N ALA A 457 0.12 19.00 3.86
CA ALA A 457 -0.47 20.03 3.00
C ALA A 457 0.61 21.06 2.59
N ASN A 458 0.61 21.47 1.32
CA ASN A 458 1.55 22.46 0.77
C ASN A 458 3.03 22.12 1.02
N LEU A 459 3.38 20.82 0.96
CA LEU A 459 4.71 20.31 1.33
C LEU A 459 5.86 21.11 0.71
N ALA A 460 5.83 21.41 -0.59
CA ALA A 460 6.94 22.07 -1.27
C ALA A 460 7.24 23.47 -0.69
N GLU A 461 6.22 24.24 -0.36
CA GLU A 461 6.35 25.56 0.28
C GLU A 461 6.81 25.42 1.73
N LEU A 462 6.16 24.56 2.51
CA LEU A 462 6.50 24.35 3.92
C LEU A 462 7.92 23.80 4.09
N GLN A 463 8.36 22.90 3.22
CA GLN A 463 9.73 22.39 3.23
C GLN A 463 10.77 23.51 3.10
N GLN A 464 10.53 24.49 2.23
CA GLN A 464 11.42 25.65 2.08
C GLN A 464 11.43 26.52 3.34
N LYS A 465 10.26 26.80 3.93
CA LYS A 465 10.13 27.59 5.17
C LYS A 465 10.77 26.89 6.36
N VAL A 466 10.55 25.59 6.53
CA VAL A 466 11.19 24.79 7.60
C VAL A 466 12.71 24.80 7.45
N THR A 467 13.20 24.65 6.22
CA THR A 467 14.65 24.74 5.94
C THR A 467 15.17 26.13 6.29
N ALA A 468 14.53 27.22 5.85
CA ALA A 468 14.92 28.58 6.15
C ALA A 468 14.91 28.89 7.65
N TYR A 469 13.95 28.31 8.40
CA TYR A 469 13.89 28.42 9.87
C TYR A 469 15.17 27.85 10.52
N TYR A 470 15.53 26.59 10.20
CA TYR A 470 16.66 25.91 10.83
C TYR A 470 18.03 26.39 10.32
N THR A 471 18.11 26.95 9.12
CA THR A 471 19.36 27.52 8.57
C THR A 471 19.60 28.98 8.97
N GLY A 472 18.72 29.58 9.80
CA GLY A 472 18.86 30.97 10.23
C GLY A 472 18.61 32.01 9.12
N GLN A 473 17.98 31.62 8.00
CA GLN A 473 17.66 32.52 6.89
C GLN A 473 16.45 33.41 7.15
N MET A 474 15.64 33.08 8.17
CA MET A 474 14.52 33.90 8.63
C MET A 474 14.99 34.90 9.68
N SER A 475 14.54 36.15 9.57
CA SER A 475 14.62 37.12 10.64
C SER A 475 13.81 36.68 11.87
N LYS A 476 14.07 37.27 13.04
CA LYS A 476 13.31 36.95 14.26
C LYS A 476 11.79 37.07 14.04
N SER A 477 11.34 38.21 13.47
CA SER A 477 9.92 38.46 13.20
C SER A 477 9.31 37.44 12.21
N GLU A 478 10.05 37.03 11.18
CA GLU A 478 9.57 36.00 10.25
C GLU A 478 9.43 34.64 10.93
N ARG A 479 10.35 34.28 11.83
CA ARG A 479 10.27 33.04 12.61
C ARG A 479 9.05 33.04 13.54
N GLU A 480 8.81 34.13 14.27
CA GLU A 480 7.64 34.29 15.15
C GLU A 480 6.34 34.13 14.35
N VAL A 481 6.19 34.86 13.24
CA VAL A 481 5.03 34.77 12.35
C VAL A 481 4.86 33.35 11.79
N PHE A 482 5.95 32.67 11.44
CA PHE A 482 5.90 31.31 10.93
C PHE A 482 5.41 30.33 12.01
N LEU A 483 5.98 30.38 13.22
CA LEU A 483 5.55 29.53 14.34
C LEU A 483 4.07 29.77 14.68
N GLU A 484 3.64 31.02 14.73
CA GLU A 484 2.26 31.40 15.00
C GLU A 484 1.31 30.90 13.91
N SER A 485 1.64 31.12 12.62
CA SER A 485 0.81 30.72 11.48
C SER A 485 0.62 29.20 11.38
N GLN A 486 1.62 28.43 11.81
CA GLN A 486 1.58 26.96 11.82
C GLN A 486 1.06 26.37 13.13
N GLY A 487 0.78 27.21 14.10
CA GLY A 487 0.28 26.74 15.37
C GLY A 487 1.30 25.94 16.18
N VAL A 488 2.61 26.20 16.05
CA VAL A 488 3.68 25.43 16.68
C VAL A 488 3.72 25.59 18.18
N ASP A 489 3.62 24.49 18.93
CA ASP A 489 3.76 24.44 20.39
C ASP A 489 5.18 24.10 20.82
N TYR A 490 5.83 23.21 20.04
CA TYR A 490 7.18 22.75 20.32
C TYR A 490 8.08 22.81 19.09
N VAL A 491 9.36 23.14 19.33
CA VAL A 491 10.43 23.10 18.32
C VAL A 491 11.40 22.00 18.71
N PHE A 492 11.57 21.01 17.84
CA PHE A 492 12.55 19.93 18.00
C PHE A 492 13.86 20.31 17.34
N ILE A 493 14.97 20.07 18.01
CA ILE A 493 16.32 20.29 17.50
C ILE A 493 17.15 19.04 17.72
N GLY A 494 17.74 18.54 16.66
CA GLY A 494 18.67 17.42 16.65
C GLY A 494 19.71 17.57 15.56
N PRO A 495 20.57 16.58 15.36
CA PRO A 495 21.63 16.65 14.34
C PRO A 495 21.11 16.92 12.92
N ARG A 496 19.89 16.45 12.57
CA ARG A 496 19.30 16.68 11.24
C ARG A 496 18.82 18.11 11.02
N GLU A 497 18.32 18.73 12.07
CA GLU A 497 17.88 20.12 12.06
C GLU A 497 19.06 21.07 11.94
N MET A 498 20.23 20.66 12.50
CA MET A 498 21.46 21.46 12.53
C MET A 498 22.40 21.21 11.34
N LEU A 499 22.16 20.19 10.51
CA LEU A 499 23.05 19.78 9.39
C LEU A 499 23.38 20.91 8.40
N ASN A 500 22.51 21.90 8.25
CA ASN A 500 22.66 23.01 7.30
C ASN A 500 22.63 24.38 8.00
N SER A 501 22.70 24.44 9.33
CA SER A 501 22.83 25.71 10.04
C SER A 501 24.22 26.28 9.74
N ALA A 502 24.28 27.50 9.22
CA ALA A 502 25.51 28.30 9.28
C ALA A 502 25.91 28.42 10.75
N GLU A 503 27.22 28.52 11.06
CA GLU A 503 27.82 28.62 12.43
C GLU A 503 27.27 29.80 13.28
N GLY A 504 26.01 30.15 13.15
CA GLY A 504 25.28 31.12 13.97
C GLY A 504 24.29 30.39 14.85
N GLU A 505 24.39 30.58 16.14
CA GLU A 505 23.40 30.16 17.12
C GLU A 505 22.00 30.52 16.62
N LEU A 506 21.13 29.50 16.46
CA LEU A 506 19.69 29.75 16.33
C LEU A 506 19.32 30.62 17.54
N GLU A 507 19.07 31.92 17.32
CA GLU A 507 18.64 32.80 18.41
C GLU A 507 17.33 32.23 18.99
N MET A 508 17.43 31.61 20.18
CA MET A 508 16.34 30.93 20.87
C MET A 508 15.49 31.90 21.72
N GLY A 509 15.51 33.20 21.41
CA GLY A 509 15.06 34.30 22.29
C GLY A 509 13.71 34.11 22.98
N ASP A 510 12.72 33.51 22.32
CA ASP A 510 11.36 33.37 22.85
C ASP A 510 10.96 31.87 23.03
N LEU A 511 11.98 30.98 23.07
CA LEU A 511 11.78 29.55 23.26
C LEU A 511 12.28 29.10 24.64
N GLN A 512 11.46 28.34 25.35
CA GLN A 512 11.81 27.75 26.64
C GLN A 512 12.32 26.32 26.45
N LEU A 513 13.56 26.04 26.89
CA LEU A 513 14.10 24.67 26.88
C LEU A 513 13.30 23.78 27.84
N MET A 514 12.71 22.70 27.32
CA MET A 514 11.92 21.73 28.08
C MET A 514 12.61 20.40 28.27
N TYR A 515 13.44 20.00 27.29
CA TYR A 515 14.16 18.74 27.30
C TYR A 515 15.51 18.89 26.59
N HIS A 516 16.55 18.25 27.17
CA HIS A 516 17.86 18.19 26.54
C HIS A 516 18.56 16.87 26.90
N GLN A 517 19.02 16.13 25.89
CA GLN A 517 19.84 14.93 26.06
C GLN A 517 20.81 14.76 24.88
N GLY A 518 22.08 14.96 25.12
CA GLY A 518 23.12 14.93 24.06
C GLY A 518 22.85 16.01 23.02
N ASP A 519 22.71 15.62 21.76
CA ASP A 519 22.49 16.55 20.64
C ASP A 519 21.01 16.84 20.38
N TYR A 520 20.10 16.37 21.24
CA TYR A 520 18.65 16.51 21.08
C TYR A 520 18.06 17.43 22.13
N SER A 521 17.26 18.40 21.66
CA SER A 521 16.57 19.37 22.50
C SER A 521 15.14 19.59 22.03
N ILE A 522 14.25 19.86 22.97
CA ILE A 522 12.87 20.27 22.70
C ILE A 522 12.63 21.59 23.42
N PHE A 523 12.16 22.55 22.67
CA PHE A 523 11.81 23.87 23.16
C PHE A 523 10.31 24.09 23.05
N ARG A 524 9.73 24.78 24.03
CA ARG A 524 8.35 25.23 23.99
C ARG A 524 8.30 26.66 23.50
N VAL A 525 7.34 26.97 22.64
CA VAL A 525 7.04 28.33 22.21
C VAL A 525 6.32 29.01 23.36
N VAL A 526 6.89 30.12 23.90
CA VAL A 526 6.36 30.90 25.02
C VAL A 526 5.52 32.03 24.43
N ASP A 527 4.39 32.36 25.07
CA ASP A 527 3.42 33.38 24.68
C ASP A 527 2.42 32.94 23.57
N ARG A 528 1.61 31.95 23.92
CA ARG A 528 0.32 31.69 23.26
C ARG A 528 -0.82 31.77 24.22
#